data_d9cae17806101e41e89a306882afdb9c
#
_entry.id   d9cae17806101e41e89a306882afdb9c
#
_cell.length_a   1.000
_cell.length_b   1.000
_cell.length_c   1.000
_cell.angle_alpha   90.00
_cell.angle_beta   90.00
_cell.angle_gamma   90.00
#
_symmetry.space_group_name_H-M   'P 1'
#
loop_
_entity.id
_entity.type
_entity.pdbx_description
1 polymer ?
#
loop_
_entity_poly.entity_id
_entity_poly.type
_entity_poly.pdbx_seq_one_letter_code
_entity_poly.pdbx_strand_id
1 'polypeptide(L)'
;MATSSSPAERLSPGHEGRTVVANDCGAGSSELIVAVIGSARLSPPDPRCALAEQIGAAIAARGWTLMTGGYGGLMAVASRAAAEARGKVIGLPMSGWTELQPNEWNHELRWSATYAERLAYLLAADAVVVLDGGIGTLSEAAVVWAALQTEPAAPDLAFLGAGWPPILESLALNLAINDKDLALVTICADAQLAISHISQNRSRRHRTASPRG
;
A
#
# COMPACT_ATOMS: atom_id res chain seq x y z
N MET A 1 51.71 23.82 -43.77
CA MET A 1 50.68 24.88 -43.94
C MET A 1 49.39 24.49 -43.17
N ALA A 2 49.12 25.30 -42.21
CA ALA A 2 47.81 25.75 -41.69
C ALA A 2 46.84 24.65 -41.16
N THR A 3 46.75 24.45 -39.87
CA THR A 3 45.86 25.07 -38.87
C THR A 3 44.39 24.94 -39.18
N SER A 4 43.65 24.26 -38.29
CA SER A 4 42.47 24.85 -37.69
C SER A 4 41.93 23.96 -36.58
N SER A 5 41.95 24.50 -35.41
CA SER A 5 41.34 24.07 -34.17
C SER A 5 39.81 24.13 -34.22
N SER A 6 39.15 23.17 -33.57
CA SER A 6 37.74 23.26 -33.21
C SER A 6 37.59 23.20 -31.69
N PRO A 7 36.82 24.07 -31.06
CA PRO A 7 36.62 24.07 -29.62
C PRO A 7 35.52 23.09 -29.22
N ALA A 8 35.84 22.32 -28.19
CA ALA A 8 34.89 21.45 -27.48
C ALA A 8 33.87 22.32 -26.71
N GLU A 9 32.62 22.16 -27.04
CA GLU A 9 31.50 22.71 -26.30
C GLU A 9 31.14 21.79 -25.15
N ARG A 10 31.33 22.31 -23.94
CA ARG A 10 30.99 21.63 -22.67
C ARG A 10 29.48 21.76 -22.41
N LEU A 11 28.78 20.67 -22.48
CA LEU A 11 27.42 20.57 -21.91
C LEU A 11 27.53 20.04 -20.48
N SER A 12 27.28 20.89 -19.54
CA SER A 12 27.05 20.54 -18.14
C SER A 12 25.64 19.97 -17.99
N PRO A 13 25.42 18.81 -17.36
CA PRO A 13 24.09 18.41 -16.93
C PRO A 13 23.79 19.04 -15.58
N GLY A 14 22.88 20.00 -15.55
CA GLY A 14 22.26 20.48 -14.33
C GLY A 14 21.42 19.36 -13.70
N HIS A 15 21.92 18.76 -12.65
CA HIS A 15 21.12 17.96 -11.74
C HIS A 15 20.47 18.92 -10.76
N GLU A 16 19.27 19.40 -11.10
CA GLU A 16 18.40 20.00 -10.11
C GLU A 16 17.85 18.88 -9.22
N GLY A 17 18.43 18.76 -8.05
CA GLY A 17 17.93 17.93 -6.97
C GLY A 17 16.53 18.37 -6.59
N ARG A 18 15.54 17.56 -6.90
CA ARG A 18 14.17 17.73 -6.44
C ARG A 18 14.14 17.43 -4.95
N THR A 19 14.21 18.50 -4.16
CA THR A 19 14.05 18.45 -2.70
C THR A 19 12.69 17.83 -2.40
N VAL A 20 12.71 16.69 -1.71
CA VAL A 20 11.50 16.16 -1.08
C VAL A 20 11.15 17.13 0.05
N VAL A 21 10.14 17.94 -0.18
CA VAL A 21 9.60 18.86 0.82
C VAL A 21 8.92 18.00 1.88
N ALA A 22 9.51 17.93 3.06
CA ALA A 22 8.84 17.44 4.26
C ALA A 22 7.68 18.39 4.53
N ASN A 23 6.45 17.93 4.33
CA ASN A 23 5.27 18.68 4.70
C ASN A 23 5.22 18.80 6.22
N ASP A 24 5.40 20.01 6.67
CA ASP A 24 5.15 20.47 8.04
C ASP A 24 3.64 20.31 8.33
N CYS A 25 3.29 19.29 9.08
CA CYS A 25 1.91 19.01 9.48
C CYS A 25 1.64 19.67 10.82
N GLY A 26 0.92 20.77 10.79
CA GLY A 26 0.23 21.30 11.96
C GLY A 26 -0.62 20.24 12.63
N ALA A 27 -0.74 20.28 13.96
CA ALA A 27 -1.45 19.35 14.84
C ALA A 27 -2.96 19.26 14.51
N GLY A 28 -3.29 18.50 13.45
CA GLY A 28 -4.60 18.02 13.07
C GLY A 28 -4.49 16.51 12.90
N SER A 29 -5.52 15.74 13.23
CA SER A 29 -5.56 14.29 13.10
C SER A 29 -4.98 13.86 11.74
N SER A 30 -3.73 13.37 11.72
CA SER A 30 -3.07 12.99 10.47
C SER A 30 -3.91 11.92 9.77
N GLU A 31 -4.36 12.25 8.58
CA GLU A 31 -5.09 11.35 7.69
C GLU A 31 -4.22 10.12 7.41
N LEU A 32 -4.70 8.92 7.80
CA LEU A 32 -3.94 7.70 7.53
C LEU A 32 -4.03 7.33 6.05
N ILE A 33 -2.94 6.78 5.53
CA ILE A 33 -2.93 6.10 4.23
C ILE A 33 -2.97 4.59 4.50
N VAL A 34 -4.08 3.97 4.12
CA VAL A 34 -4.26 2.51 4.21
C VAL A 34 -4.18 1.91 2.82
N ALA A 35 -3.18 1.08 2.59
CA ALA A 35 -3.06 0.35 1.34
C ALA A 35 -3.97 -0.89 1.36
N VAL A 36 -4.67 -1.13 0.26
CA VAL A 36 -5.44 -2.36 0.03
C VAL A 36 -4.88 -3.03 -1.20
N ILE A 37 -4.32 -4.21 -1.02
CA ILE A 37 -3.78 -5.05 -2.08
C ILE A 37 -4.67 -6.27 -2.29
N GLY A 38 -4.78 -6.73 -3.54
CA GLY A 38 -5.66 -7.84 -3.87
C GLY A 38 -5.63 -8.17 -5.35
N SER A 39 -6.41 -9.16 -5.75
CA SER A 39 -6.46 -9.66 -7.13
C SER A 39 -6.94 -8.60 -8.13
N ALA A 40 -6.21 -8.44 -9.22
CA ALA A 40 -6.66 -7.69 -10.40
C ALA A 40 -7.67 -8.46 -11.28
N ARG A 41 -7.91 -9.76 -10.99
CA ARG A 41 -8.72 -10.67 -11.83
C ARG A 41 -10.11 -10.93 -11.27
N LEU A 42 -10.31 -10.70 -9.96
CA LEU A 42 -11.59 -10.95 -9.28
C LEU A 42 -12.47 -9.72 -9.42
N SER A 43 -13.63 -9.89 -10.05
CA SER A 43 -14.62 -8.81 -10.26
C SER A 43 -16.03 -9.34 -10.00
N PRO A 44 -17.02 -8.47 -9.78
CA PRO A 44 -18.41 -8.92 -9.62
C PRO A 44 -18.85 -9.81 -10.78
N PRO A 45 -19.61 -10.90 -10.51
CA PRO A 45 -20.30 -11.19 -9.26
C PRO A 45 -19.51 -12.04 -8.23
N ASP A 46 -18.17 -12.10 -8.30
CA ASP A 46 -17.38 -12.90 -7.35
C ASP A 46 -17.66 -12.45 -5.89
N PRO A 47 -18.03 -13.37 -4.97
CA PRO A 47 -18.41 -13.02 -3.60
C PRO A 47 -17.28 -12.34 -2.80
N ARG A 48 -16.02 -12.52 -3.17
CA ARG A 48 -14.87 -11.87 -2.54
C ARG A 48 -14.85 -10.36 -2.76
N CYS A 49 -15.58 -9.87 -3.77
CA CYS A 49 -15.75 -8.43 -3.99
C CYS A 49 -16.45 -7.73 -2.83
N ALA A 50 -17.30 -8.43 -2.06
CA ALA A 50 -17.99 -7.84 -0.92
C ALA A 50 -17.02 -7.34 0.16
N LEU A 51 -15.93 -8.08 0.44
CA LEU A 51 -14.90 -7.63 1.40
C LEU A 51 -14.13 -6.41 0.86
N ALA A 52 -13.83 -6.37 -0.44
CA ALA A 52 -13.18 -5.22 -1.06
C ALA A 52 -14.04 -3.96 -0.99
N GLU A 53 -15.33 -4.09 -1.21
CA GLU A 53 -16.30 -2.99 -1.10
C GLU A 53 -16.40 -2.50 0.36
N GLN A 54 -16.56 -3.41 1.30
CA GLN A 54 -16.66 -3.07 2.72
C GLN A 54 -15.42 -2.36 3.25
N ILE A 55 -14.21 -2.85 2.92
CA ILE A 55 -12.98 -2.23 3.42
C ILE A 55 -12.74 -0.86 2.78
N GLY A 56 -13.02 -0.69 1.48
CA GLY A 56 -12.92 0.61 0.81
C GLY A 56 -13.82 1.66 1.44
N ALA A 57 -15.10 1.33 1.63
CA ALA A 57 -16.08 2.21 2.28
C ALA A 57 -15.70 2.51 3.75
N ALA A 58 -15.22 1.51 4.49
CA ALA A 58 -14.85 1.67 5.90
C ALA A 58 -13.61 2.57 6.09
N ILE A 59 -12.62 2.51 5.20
CA ILE A 59 -11.46 3.41 5.18
C ILE A 59 -11.93 4.85 4.94
N ALA A 60 -12.77 5.08 3.93
CA ALA A 60 -13.32 6.40 3.62
C ALA A 60 -14.15 6.96 4.78
N ALA A 61 -15.00 6.13 5.43
CA ALA A 61 -15.82 6.53 6.58
C ALA A 61 -15.00 6.98 7.81
N ARG A 62 -13.71 6.61 7.89
CA ARG A 62 -12.77 7.09 8.92
C ARG A 62 -12.05 8.39 8.52
N GLY A 63 -12.31 8.93 7.33
CA GLY A 63 -11.56 10.06 6.77
C GLY A 63 -10.12 9.67 6.43
N TRP A 64 -9.84 8.38 6.20
CA TRP A 64 -8.53 7.89 5.80
C TRP A 64 -8.44 7.82 4.27
N THR A 65 -7.22 7.91 3.75
CA THR A 65 -6.95 7.76 2.33
C THR A 65 -6.76 6.28 1.99
N LEU A 66 -7.53 5.79 1.02
CA LEU A 66 -7.31 4.47 0.42
C LEU A 66 -6.18 4.56 -0.59
N MET A 67 -5.24 3.63 -0.55
CA MET A 67 -4.23 3.43 -1.57
C MET A 67 -4.36 2.02 -2.17
N THR A 68 -4.35 1.89 -3.49
CA THR A 68 -4.41 0.59 -4.16
C THR A 68 -3.39 0.52 -5.29
N GLY A 69 -3.26 -0.63 -5.93
CA GLY A 69 -2.47 -0.73 -7.16
C GLY A 69 -3.01 0.09 -8.34
N GLY A 70 -4.20 0.66 -8.21
CA GLY A 70 -4.80 1.56 -9.18
C GLY A 70 -5.50 0.89 -10.36
N TYR A 71 -5.43 -0.45 -10.50
CA TYR A 71 -5.97 -1.20 -11.65
C TYR A 71 -7.34 -1.82 -11.36
N GLY A 72 -7.70 -2.86 -12.11
CA GLY A 72 -8.97 -3.57 -12.03
C GLY A 72 -9.12 -4.52 -10.84
N GLY A 73 -10.14 -5.35 -10.88
CA GLY A 73 -10.41 -6.39 -9.90
C GLY A 73 -10.81 -5.85 -8.53
N LEU A 74 -10.36 -6.49 -7.46
CA LEU A 74 -10.69 -6.08 -6.09
C LEU A 74 -10.18 -4.67 -5.76
N MET A 75 -9.10 -4.22 -6.42
CA MET A 75 -8.58 -2.85 -6.28
C MET A 75 -9.61 -1.82 -6.79
N ALA A 76 -10.20 -2.05 -7.98
CA ALA A 76 -11.22 -1.16 -8.51
C ALA A 76 -12.50 -1.18 -7.66
N VAL A 77 -12.89 -2.34 -7.13
CA VAL A 77 -14.06 -2.46 -6.23
C VAL A 77 -13.86 -1.64 -4.96
N ALA A 78 -12.69 -1.77 -4.31
CA ALA A 78 -12.36 -1.00 -3.12
C ALA A 78 -12.26 0.50 -3.42
N SER A 79 -11.63 0.87 -4.55
CA SER A 79 -11.50 2.27 -4.98
C SER A 79 -12.86 2.90 -5.24
N ARG A 80 -13.77 2.19 -5.93
CA ARG A 80 -15.14 2.64 -6.16
C ARG A 80 -15.87 2.89 -4.85
N ALA A 81 -15.88 1.92 -3.95
CA ALA A 81 -16.59 2.02 -2.69
C ALA A 81 -16.06 3.17 -1.81
N ALA A 82 -14.74 3.41 -1.82
CA ALA A 82 -14.15 4.54 -1.12
C ALA A 82 -14.53 5.88 -1.76
N ALA A 83 -14.50 5.99 -3.11
CA ALA A 83 -14.89 7.20 -3.83
C ALA A 83 -16.38 7.54 -3.65
N GLU A 84 -17.27 6.54 -3.73
CA GLU A 84 -18.71 6.70 -3.48
C GLU A 84 -18.98 7.16 -2.04
N ALA A 85 -18.15 6.73 -1.07
CA ALA A 85 -18.18 7.20 0.31
C ALA A 85 -17.44 8.55 0.51
N ARG A 86 -17.06 9.25 -0.57
CA ARG A 86 -16.35 10.54 -0.59
C ARG A 86 -14.95 10.50 0.05
N GLY A 87 -14.33 9.33 0.07
CA GLY A 87 -12.94 9.16 0.51
C GLY A 87 -11.94 9.48 -0.61
N LYS A 88 -10.71 9.80 -0.21
CA LYS A 88 -9.60 9.98 -1.14
C LYS A 88 -9.04 8.62 -1.57
N VAL A 89 -8.71 8.47 -2.86
CA VAL A 89 -8.16 7.26 -3.45
C VAL A 89 -6.87 7.58 -4.19
N ILE A 90 -5.80 6.85 -3.87
CA ILE A 90 -4.50 6.89 -4.53
C ILE A 90 -4.28 5.57 -5.28
N GLY A 91 -3.97 5.65 -6.56
CA GLY A 91 -3.55 4.52 -7.37
C GLY A 91 -2.03 4.50 -7.54
N LEU A 92 -1.45 3.29 -7.54
CA LEU A 92 -0.02 3.05 -7.76
C LEU A 92 0.22 2.33 -9.11
N PRO A 93 0.04 2.98 -10.27
CA PRO A 93 0.30 2.34 -11.54
C PRO A 93 1.80 2.25 -11.85
N MET A 94 2.14 1.34 -12.77
CA MET A 94 3.48 1.11 -13.29
C MET A 94 3.62 1.68 -14.71
N SER A 95 4.62 2.51 -14.95
CA SER A 95 4.85 3.12 -16.26
C SER A 95 5.14 2.11 -17.36
N GLY A 96 5.72 0.95 -17.02
CA GLY A 96 6.03 -0.13 -17.96
C GLY A 96 4.87 -1.07 -18.28
N TRP A 97 3.70 -0.95 -17.62
CA TRP A 97 2.53 -1.81 -17.86
C TRP A 97 1.53 -1.12 -18.79
N THR A 98 1.94 -0.93 -20.03
CA THR A 98 1.20 -0.12 -21.03
C THR A 98 -0.17 -0.67 -21.42
N GLU A 99 -0.40 -1.97 -21.25
CA GLU A 99 -1.69 -2.62 -21.54
C GLU A 99 -2.71 -2.47 -20.41
N LEU A 100 -2.26 -2.07 -19.20
CA LEU A 100 -3.13 -1.90 -18.05
C LEU A 100 -3.47 -0.43 -17.85
N GLN A 101 -4.76 -0.12 -17.84
CA GLN A 101 -5.23 1.23 -17.58
C GLN A 101 -5.63 1.38 -16.10
N PRO A 102 -5.25 2.46 -15.44
CA PRO A 102 -5.76 2.78 -14.12
C PRO A 102 -7.29 2.89 -14.12
N ASN A 103 -7.93 2.43 -13.04
CA ASN A 103 -9.38 2.58 -12.91
C ASN A 103 -9.77 4.06 -12.70
N GLU A 104 -11.00 4.40 -13.02
CA GLU A 104 -11.55 5.76 -12.99
C GLU A 104 -11.73 6.34 -11.57
N TRP A 105 -11.71 5.51 -10.53
CA TRP A 105 -11.96 5.90 -9.14
C TRP A 105 -10.71 6.47 -8.43
N ASN A 106 -9.54 6.47 -9.09
CA ASN A 106 -8.32 7.05 -8.55
C ASN A 106 -8.38 8.58 -8.64
N HIS A 107 -8.34 9.27 -7.49
CA HIS A 107 -8.23 10.73 -7.43
C HIS A 107 -6.80 11.23 -7.66
N GLU A 108 -5.81 10.40 -7.33
CA GLU A 108 -4.38 10.67 -7.49
C GLU A 108 -3.70 9.43 -8.04
N LEU A 109 -2.78 9.60 -8.99
CA LEU A 109 -1.95 8.51 -9.52
C LEU A 109 -0.48 8.77 -9.18
N ARG A 110 0.14 7.83 -8.48
CA ARG A 110 1.58 7.81 -8.19
C ARG A 110 2.25 6.77 -9.06
N TRP A 111 2.76 7.20 -10.19
CA TRP A 111 3.41 6.35 -11.17
C TRP A 111 4.77 5.87 -10.66
N SER A 112 5.06 4.60 -10.84
CA SER A 112 6.36 3.99 -10.53
C SER A 112 7.01 3.47 -11.81
N ALA A 113 8.30 3.75 -11.99
CA ALA A 113 9.06 3.22 -13.11
C ALA A 113 9.52 1.78 -12.85
N THR A 114 9.74 1.43 -11.59
CA THR A 114 10.19 0.10 -11.16
C THR A 114 9.28 -0.50 -10.10
N TYR A 115 9.32 -1.84 -9.99
CA TYR A 115 8.58 -2.53 -8.94
C TYR A 115 9.09 -2.15 -7.53
N ALA A 116 10.37 -1.86 -7.39
CA ALA A 116 10.96 -1.41 -6.13
C ALA A 116 10.39 -0.04 -5.68
N GLU A 117 10.22 0.91 -6.60
CA GLU A 117 9.57 2.20 -6.30
C GLU A 117 8.12 2.00 -5.84
N ARG A 118 7.39 1.10 -6.50
CA ARG A 118 6.01 0.76 -6.11
C ARG A 118 5.95 0.17 -4.71
N LEU A 119 6.86 -0.75 -4.37
CA LEU A 119 6.96 -1.33 -3.03
C LEU A 119 7.34 -0.29 -1.98
N ALA A 120 8.15 0.72 -2.32
CA ALA A 120 8.47 1.81 -1.40
C ALA A 120 7.22 2.62 -0.99
N TYR A 121 6.28 2.87 -1.91
CA TYR A 121 4.98 3.48 -1.56
C TYR A 121 4.17 2.59 -0.61
N LEU A 122 4.18 1.28 -0.83
CA LEU A 122 3.47 0.33 0.00
C LEU A 122 4.05 0.30 1.44
N LEU A 123 5.38 0.28 1.55
CA LEU A 123 6.09 0.31 2.84
C LEU A 123 5.95 1.65 3.58
N ALA A 124 5.67 2.74 2.85
CA ALA A 124 5.43 4.06 3.43
C ALA A 124 3.97 4.29 3.86
N ALA A 125 3.06 3.34 3.63
CA ALA A 125 1.69 3.40 4.14
C ALA A 125 1.65 3.24 5.67
N ASP A 126 0.55 3.65 6.29
CA ASP A 126 0.33 3.44 7.73
C ASP A 126 -0.09 2.00 8.04
N ALA A 127 -0.84 1.39 7.12
CA ALA A 127 -1.27 0.00 7.19
C ALA A 127 -1.46 -0.60 5.80
N VAL A 128 -1.36 -1.92 5.70
CA VAL A 128 -1.65 -2.72 4.51
C VAL A 128 -2.70 -3.76 4.83
N VAL A 129 -3.79 -3.76 4.08
CA VAL A 129 -4.84 -4.78 4.13
C VAL A 129 -4.72 -5.67 2.90
N VAL A 130 -4.60 -6.96 3.12
CA VAL A 130 -4.39 -7.97 2.08
C VAL A 130 -5.68 -8.73 1.85
N LEU A 131 -6.33 -8.48 0.71
CA LEU A 131 -7.46 -9.23 0.21
C LEU A 131 -7.01 -10.48 -0.55
N ASP A 132 -7.95 -11.36 -0.90
CA ASP A 132 -7.66 -12.49 -1.77
C ASP A 132 -6.94 -12.06 -3.04
N GLY A 133 -5.87 -12.79 -3.41
CA GLY A 133 -5.08 -12.38 -4.55
C GLY A 133 -4.19 -13.48 -5.12
N GLY A 134 -3.41 -13.12 -6.11
CA GLY A 134 -2.45 -14.01 -6.76
C GLY A 134 -1.02 -13.77 -6.27
N ILE A 135 -0.07 -14.17 -7.13
CA ILE A 135 1.37 -14.09 -6.79
C ILE A 135 1.84 -12.63 -6.55
N GLY A 136 1.27 -11.64 -7.25
CA GLY A 136 1.58 -10.23 -7.01
C GLY A 136 1.16 -9.78 -5.62
N THR A 137 -0.06 -10.14 -5.20
CA THR A 137 -0.56 -9.86 -3.85
C THR A 137 0.27 -10.55 -2.77
N LEU A 138 0.63 -11.82 -3.00
CA LEU A 138 1.48 -12.57 -2.08
C LEU A 138 2.88 -11.96 -1.97
N SER A 139 3.49 -11.52 -3.07
CA SER A 139 4.82 -10.89 -3.06
C SER A 139 4.80 -9.56 -2.30
N GLU A 140 3.80 -8.71 -2.54
CA GLU A 140 3.62 -7.44 -1.83
C GLU A 140 3.40 -7.67 -0.32
N ALA A 141 2.54 -8.61 0.04
CA ALA A 141 2.29 -8.99 1.44
C ALA A 141 3.57 -9.53 2.12
N ALA A 142 4.34 -10.39 1.44
CA ALA A 142 5.58 -10.94 1.96
C ALA A 142 6.65 -9.88 2.20
N VAL A 143 6.77 -8.88 1.32
CA VAL A 143 7.70 -7.75 1.51
C VAL A 143 7.33 -6.93 2.75
N VAL A 144 6.05 -6.61 2.93
CA VAL A 144 5.57 -5.89 4.13
C VAL A 144 5.78 -6.73 5.38
N TRP A 145 5.48 -8.03 5.33
CA TRP A 145 5.68 -8.95 6.45
C TRP A 145 7.16 -9.05 6.84
N ALA A 146 8.07 -9.15 5.87
CA ALA A 146 9.51 -9.14 6.14
C ALA A 146 9.98 -7.81 6.75
N ALA A 147 9.45 -6.67 6.30
CA ALA A 147 9.78 -5.38 6.86
C ALA A 147 9.37 -5.24 8.34
N LEU A 148 8.24 -5.86 8.74
CA LEU A 148 7.79 -5.87 10.14
C LEU A 148 8.78 -6.54 11.11
N GLN A 149 9.68 -7.40 10.62
CA GLN A 149 10.72 -8.02 11.45
C GLN A 149 11.86 -7.07 11.78
N THR A 150 12.15 -6.09 10.92
CA THR A 150 13.38 -5.30 10.97
C THR A 150 13.15 -3.80 11.04
N GLU A 151 12.01 -3.32 10.54
CA GLU A 151 11.73 -1.90 10.39
C GLU A 151 10.71 -1.41 11.42
N PRO A 152 11.10 -0.59 12.40
CA PRO A 152 10.17 -0.08 13.42
C PRO A 152 9.00 0.74 12.85
N ALA A 153 9.21 1.34 11.67
CA ALA A 153 8.21 2.15 10.97
C ALA A 153 7.41 1.38 9.92
N ALA A 154 7.61 0.05 9.78
CA ALA A 154 6.86 -0.76 8.84
C ALA A 154 5.34 -0.63 9.07
N PRO A 155 4.52 -0.64 8.01
CA PRO A 155 3.08 -0.53 8.13
C PRO A 155 2.48 -1.74 8.87
N ASP A 156 1.35 -1.53 9.54
CA ASP A 156 0.58 -2.67 10.08
C ASP A 156 0.12 -3.57 8.93
N LEU A 157 0.11 -4.89 9.14
CA LEU A 157 -0.30 -5.86 8.11
C LEU A 157 -1.49 -6.68 8.59
N ALA A 158 -2.60 -6.56 7.88
CA ALA A 158 -3.83 -7.30 8.15
C ALA A 158 -4.27 -8.12 6.94
N PHE A 159 -4.39 -9.42 7.09
CA PHE A 159 -4.98 -10.32 6.10
C PHE A 159 -6.50 -10.36 6.30
N LEU A 160 -7.25 -10.04 5.25
CA LEU A 160 -8.71 -9.94 5.30
C LEU A 160 -9.33 -10.99 4.36
N GLY A 161 -10.04 -11.94 4.95
CA GLY A 161 -10.76 -12.99 4.25
C GLY A 161 -10.47 -14.40 4.75
N ALA A 162 -11.41 -15.31 4.53
CA ALA A 162 -11.37 -16.69 5.00
C ALA A 162 -10.31 -17.57 4.28
N GLY A 163 -9.78 -17.11 3.14
CA GLY A 163 -8.75 -17.83 2.40
C GLY A 163 -7.36 -17.79 3.04
N TRP A 164 -7.09 -16.79 3.87
CA TRP A 164 -5.76 -16.56 4.42
C TRP A 164 -5.34 -17.50 5.55
N PRO A 165 -6.19 -17.86 6.53
CA PRO A 165 -5.79 -18.76 7.61
C PRO A 165 -5.12 -20.04 7.12
N PRO A 166 -5.70 -20.86 6.22
CA PRO A 166 -5.06 -22.09 5.76
C PRO A 166 -3.78 -21.84 4.95
N ILE A 167 -3.65 -20.70 4.26
CA ILE A 167 -2.43 -20.34 3.51
C ILE A 167 -1.31 -20.04 4.50
N LEU A 168 -1.55 -19.19 5.50
CA LEU A 168 -0.54 -18.84 6.52
C LEU A 168 -0.12 -20.05 7.34
N GLU A 169 -1.06 -20.93 7.70
CA GLU A 169 -0.77 -22.21 8.35
C GLU A 169 0.14 -23.08 7.47
N SER A 170 -0.19 -23.21 6.18
CA SER A 170 0.63 -23.99 5.23
C SER A 170 2.03 -23.39 5.07
N LEU A 171 2.17 -22.05 5.04
CA LEU A 171 3.48 -21.40 5.00
C LEU A 171 4.28 -21.69 6.27
N ALA A 172 3.66 -21.63 7.44
CA ALA A 172 4.34 -21.92 8.71
C ALA A 172 4.77 -23.39 8.83
N LEU A 173 3.96 -24.32 8.30
CA LEU A 173 4.28 -25.75 8.31
C LEU A 173 5.43 -26.13 7.35
N ASN A 174 5.58 -25.43 6.24
CA ASN A 174 6.49 -25.82 5.16
C ASN A 174 7.72 -24.90 5.00
N LEU A 175 7.74 -23.76 5.66
CA LEU A 175 8.82 -22.78 5.63
C LEU A 175 9.34 -22.53 7.05
N ALA A 176 10.48 -21.87 7.16
CA ALA A 176 11.07 -21.48 8.45
C ALA A 176 10.37 -20.23 9.04
N ILE A 177 9.04 -20.25 9.10
CA ILE A 177 8.19 -19.20 9.69
C ILE A 177 7.74 -19.71 11.06
N ASN A 178 8.02 -18.96 12.11
CA ASN A 178 7.72 -19.34 13.49
C ASN A 178 6.59 -18.48 14.09
N ASP A 179 6.18 -18.80 15.32
CA ASP A 179 5.09 -18.10 16.00
C ASP A 179 5.35 -16.59 16.19
N LYS A 180 6.62 -16.17 16.31
CA LYS A 180 6.96 -14.74 16.42
C LYS A 180 6.71 -14.02 15.11
N ASP A 181 6.99 -14.66 13.98
CA ASP A 181 6.73 -14.12 12.66
C ASP A 181 5.23 -14.04 12.40
N LEU A 182 4.48 -15.07 12.79
CA LEU A 182 3.00 -15.08 12.69
C LEU A 182 2.34 -14.01 13.58
N ALA A 183 2.93 -13.72 14.74
CA ALA A 183 2.44 -12.67 15.65
C ALA A 183 2.59 -11.24 15.13
N LEU A 184 3.39 -11.03 14.06
CA LEU A 184 3.56 -9.72 13.41
C LEU A 184 2.37 -9.32 12.53
N VAL A 185 1.53 -10.28 12.15
CA VAL A 185 0.40 -10.06 11.24
C VAL A 185 -0.91 -10.32 11.95
N THR A 186 -1.98 -9.73 11.43
CA THR A 186 -3.33 -9.96 11.97
C THR A 186 -4.22 -10.55 10.90
N ILE A 187 -5.04 -11.54 11.27
CA ILE A 187 -6.06 -12.13 10.41
C ILE A 187 -7.40 -11.57 10.82
N CYS A 188 -8.12 -10.95 9.90
CA CYS A 188 -9.41 -10.32 10.11
C CYS A 188 -10.48 -11.06 9.31
N ALA A 189 -11.58 -11.39 9.97
CA ALA A 189 -12.73 -12.03 9.32
C ALA A 189 -13.54 -11.02 8.48
N ASP A 190 -13.57 -9.76 8.91
CA ASP A 190 -14.33 -8.70 8.26
C ASP A 190 -13.60 -7.34 8.27
N ALA A 191 -14.14 -6.39 7.52
CA ALA A 191 -13.57 -5.05 7.37
C ALA A 191 -13.55 -4.26 8.69
N GLN A 192 -14.54 -4.44 9.58
CA GLN A 192 -14.61 -3.71 10.85
C GLN A 192 -13.50 -4.13 11.81
N LEU A 193 -13.17 -5.43 11.82
CA LEU A 193 -12.03 -5.94 12.60
C LEU A 193 -10.71 -5.38 12.07
N ALA A 194 -10.53 -5.32 10.75
CA ALA A 194 -9.33 -4.72 10.14
C ALA A 194 -9.18 -3.23 10.52
N ILE A 195 -10.24 -2.45 10.39
CA ILE A 195 -10.27 -1.03 10.78
C ILE A 195 -10.00 -0.84 12.27
N SER A 196 -10.59 -1.68 13.12
CA SER A 196 -10.40 -1.62 14.57
C SER A 196 -8.95 -1.90 14.95
N HIS A 197 -8.33 -2.90 14.34
CA HIS A 197 -6.92 -3.25 14.53
C HIS A 197 -6.00 -2.07 14.16
N ILE A 198 -6.16 -1.50 12.96
CA ILE A 198 -5.37 -0.35 12.49
C ILE A 198 -5.51 0.84 13.46
N SER A 199 -6.75 1.15 13.90
CA SER A 199 -7.00 2.25 14.83
C SER A 199 -6.30 2.05 16.19
N GLN A 200 -6.31 0.82 16.72
CA GLN A 200 -5.67 0.49 18.00
C GLN A 200 -4.15 0.59 17.93
N ASN A 201 -3.54 0.08 16.86
CA ASN A 201 -2.09 0.12 16.68
C ASN A 201 -1.58 1.54 16.52
N ARG A 202 -2.28 2.38 15.74
CA ARG A 202 -1.96 3.81 15.68
C ARG A 202 -1.94 4.45 17.07
N SER A 203 -2.96 4.20 17.89
CA SER A 203 -3.05 4.75 19.24
C SER A 203 -1.90 4.29 20.15
N ARG A 204 -1.39 3.09 19.94
CA ARG A 204 -0.20 2.56 20.65
C ARG A 204 1.09 3.26 20.19
N ARG A 205 1.31 3.39 18.88
CA ARG A 205 2.49 4.06 18.31
C ARG A 205 2.61 5.51 18.77
N HIS A 206 1.50 6.26 18.79
CA HIS A 206 1.50 7.64 19.30
C HIS A 206 1.83 7.74 20.78
N ARG A 207 1.41 6.79 21.62
CA ARG A 207 1.74 6.76 23.05
C ARG A 207 3.20 6.45 23.33
N THR A 208 3.84 5.62 22.51
CA THR A 208 5.26 5.28 22.65
C THR A 208 6.19 6.34 22.08
N ALA A 209 5.72 7.13 21.12
CA ALA A 209 6.50 8.23 20.52
C ALA A 209 6.46 9.54 21.33
N SER A 210 5.56 9.67 22.34
CA SER A 210 5.52 10.82 23.24
C SER A 210 6.53 10.61 24.38
N PRO A 211 7.64 11.35 24.49
CA PRO A 211 8.55 11.23 25.62
C PRO A 211 7.78 11.61 26.89
N ARG A 212 7.89 10.79 27.93
CA ARG A 212 7.45 11.17 29.28
C ARG A 212 8.28 12.38 29.70
N GLY A 213 7.63 13.54 29.75
CA GLY A 213 8.20 14.76 30.32
C GLY A 213 8.51 14.60 31.82
#